data_dd429af9508e2235776772ac74061f2c
#
_entry.id   dd429af9508e2235776772ac74061f2c
#
_cell.length_a   1.000
_cell.length_b   1.000
_cell.length_c   1.000
_cell.angle_alpha   90.00
_cell.angle_beta   90.00
_cell.angle_gamma   90.00
#
_symmetry.space_group_name_H-M   'P 1'
#
loop_
_entity.id
_entity.type
_entity.pdbx_description
1 polymer ?
#
loop_
_entity_poly.entity_id
_entity_poly.type
_entity_poly.pdbx_seq_one_letter_code
_entity_poly.pdbx_strand_id
1 'polypeptide(L)'
;MQRRRLWAVIGLAAIVGVTGLAWLLTAEQGAALLPFLRRDHTWQAIQQRGVWRVGLDPSFPPFEMLDGNGAPTGYDVDLVHTLATTWGVRAEIVAVGFDSLPDTLKTGKIDSIVSAYPYDERLTEDFRFSAPYFDAGLRIAVPAGSSIRTLTDLTGRRVGVEWGSVGDMIGRRLQREGMGMTLNPFETPDELITALLDTRQIEAILVDNVSLRQAQAAGLPLRAVDAPLESVPYVIVMPHRANELQKQVAGSLQLLQERGVLASLEARWFGAQTTKDRTE
;
A
#
# COMPACT_ATOMS: atom_id res chain seq x y z
N MET A 1 -42.74 -68.22 -8.22
CA MET A 1 -42.30 -67.09 -9.08
C MET A 1 -42.30 -65.72 -8.33
N GLN A 2 -43.18 -65.47 -7.40
CA GLN A 2 -43.27 -64.19 -6.68
C GLN A 2 -42.09 -63.85 -5.75
N ARG A 3 -41.46 -64.79 -5.07
CA ARG A 3 -40.32 -64.55 -4.15
C ARG A 3 -39.06 -64.06 -4.87
N ARG A 4 -38.79 -64.52 -6.10
CA ARG A 4 -37.60 -64.07 -6.85
C ARG A 4 -37.73 -62.63 -7.35
N ARG A 5 -38.96 -62.15 -7.64
CA ARG A 5 -39.22 -60.75 -8.03
C ARG A 5 -39.07 -59.79 -6.87
N LEU A 6 -39.45 -60.22 -5.67
CA LEU A 6 -39.30 -59.39 -4.44
C LEU A 6 -37.85 -59.15 -4.09
N TRP A 7 -36.99 -60.17 -4.19
CA TRP A 7 -35.53 -59.98 -3.95
C TRP A 7 -34.85 -59.15 -4.99
N ALA A 8 -35.27 -59.18 -6.24
CA ALA A 8 -34.76 -58.33 -7.31
C ALA A 8 -35.09 -56.84 -7.12
N VAL A 9 -36.30 -56.53 -6.63
CA VAL A 9 -36.74 -55.16 -6.36
C VAL A 9 -36.05 -54.61 -5.11
N ILE A 10 -35.85 -55.40 -4.07
CA ILE A 10 -35.10 -55.02 -2.88
C ILE A 10 -33.61 -54.77 -3.21
N GLY A 11 -33.00 -55.66 -4.00
CA GLY A 11 -31.63 -55.47 -4.48
C GLY A 11 -31.42 -54.22 -5.29
N LEU A 12 -32.35 -53.88 -6.20
CA LEU A 12 -32.30 -52.67 -7.01
C LEU A 12 -32.48 -51.41 -6.20
N ALA A 13 -33.39 -51.40 -5.20
CA ALA A 13 -33.62 -50.32 -4.30
C ALA A 13 -32.38 -50.06 -3.37
N ALA A 14 -31.71 -51.13 -2.91
CA ALA A 14 -30.51 -51.04 -2.13
C ALA A 14 -29.35 -50.44 -2.92
N ILE A 15 -29.13 -50.81 -4.21
CA ILE A 15 -28.09 -50.30 -5.08
C ILE A 15 -28.33 -48.80 -5.39
N VAL A 16 -29.58 -48.40 -5.68
CA VAL A 16 -29.91 -46.99 -5.93
C VAL A 16 -29.75 -46.15 -4.67
N GLY A 17 -30.10 -46.71 -3.49
CA GLY A 17 -29.93 -46.05 -2.19
C GLY A 17 -28.44 -45.86 -1.86
N VAL A 18 -27.57 -46.85 -2.09
CA VAL A 18 -26.13 -46.78 -1.82
C VAL A 18 -25.43 -45.85 -2.80
N THR A 19 -25.80 -45.88 -4.09
CA THR A 19 -25.21 -44.97 -5.10
C THR A 19 -25.70 -43.54 -4.92
N GLY A 20 -26.97 -43.32 -4.55
CA GLY A 20 -27.51 -42.00 -4.21
C GLY A 20 -26.86 -41.41 -2.93
N LEU A 21 -26.68 -42.23 -1.88
CA LEU A 21 -26.03 -41.82 -0.65
C LEU A 21 -24.53 -41.56 -0.88
N ALA A 22 -23.83 -42.39 -1.69
CA ALA A 22 -22.45 -42.17 -2.08
C ALA A 22 -22.27 -40.91 -2.93
N TRP A 23 -23.24 -40.59 -3.82
CA TRP A 23 -23.22 -39.35 -4.60
C TRP A 23 -23.49 -38.10 -3.74
N LEU A 24 -24.45 -38.18 -2.78
CA LEU A 24 -24.68 -37.11 -1.81
C LEU A 24 -23.47 -36.88 -0.90
N LEU A 25 -22.87 -37.94 -0.36
CA LEU A 25 -21.66 -37.84 0.48
C LEU A 25 -20.46 -37.30 -0.30
N THR A 26 -20.28 -37.69 -1.57
CA THR A 26 -19.18 -37.17 -2.40
C THR A 26 -19.46 -35.73 -2.86
N ALA A 27 -20.70 -35.35 -3.14
CA ALA A 27 -21.04 -33.99 -3.51
C ALA A 27 -20.95 -33.02 -2.34
N GLU A 28 -21.46 -33.39 -1.16
CA GLU A 28 -21.35 -32.54 0.05
C GLU A 28 -19.91 -32.51 0.62
N GLN A 29 -19.24 -33.67 0.67
CA GLN A 29 -17.84 -33.73 1.09
C GLN A 29 -16.91 -33.09 0.07
N GLY A 30 -17.18 -33.20 -1.22
CA GLY A 30 -16.49 -32.48 -2.27
C GLY A 30 -16.68 -30.98 -2.15
N ALA A 31 -17.89 -30.50 -1.89
CA ALA A 31 -18.20 -29.10 -1.66
C ALA A 31 -17.58 -28.58 -0.34
N ALA A 32 -17.55 -29.40 0.71
CA ALA A 32 -16.91 -29.07 1.99
C ALA A 32 -15.38 -29.12 1.92
N LEU A 33 -14.81 -29.93 1.04
CA LEU A 33 -13.37 -30.02 0.80
C LEU A 33 -12.86 -28.95 -0.17
N LEU A 34 -13.73 -28.35 -0.99
CA LEU A 34 -13.35 -27.26 -1.94
C LEU A 34 -12.68 -26.06 -1.23
N PRO A 35 -13.08 -25.62 -0.04
CA PRO A 35 -12.35 -24.58 0.69
C PRO A 35 -11.00 -25.10 1.23
N PHE A 36 -10.89 -26.39 1.57
CA PHE A 36 -9.67 -27.00 2.10
C PHE A 36 -8.65 -27.33 0.99
N LEU A 37 -9.12 -27.61 -0.23
CA LEU A 37 -8.30 -27.86 -1.42
C LEU A 37 -7.83 -26.55 -2.10
N ARG A 38 -8.39 -25.41 -1.76
CA ARG A 38 -7.84 -24.10 -2.12
C ARG A 38 -6.71 -23.72 -1.18
N ARG A 39 -5.66 -24.54 -1.11
CA ARG A 39 -4.41 -24.16 -0.45
C ARG A 39 -3.87 -22.90 -1.14
N ASP A 40 -3.30 -22.01 -0.33
CA ASP A 40 -2.47 -20.92 -0.85
C ASP A 40 -1.30 -21.54 -1.62
N HIS A 41 -1.30 -21.35 -2.92
CA HIS A 41 -0.22 -21.78 -3.82
C HIS A 41 0.50 -20.58 -4.45
N THR A 42 0.12 -19.35 -4.06
CA THR A 42 0.64 -18.12 -4.69
C THR A 42 2.15 -18.08 -4.62
N TRP A 43 2.73 -18.25 -3.41
CA TRP A 43 4.18 -18.29 -3.24
C TRP A 43 4.85 -19.43 -4.00
N GLN A 44 4.31 -20.64 -3.91
CA GLN A 44 4.84 -21.78 -4.63
C GLN A 44 4.79 -21.58 -6.15
N ALA A 45 3.71 -21.00 -6.67
CA ALA A 45 3.58 -20.70 -8.09
C ALA A 45 4.62 -19.67 -8.56
N ILE A 46 4.89 -18.64 -7.75
CA ILE A 46 5.96 -17.66 -8.01
C ILE A 46 7.31 -18.37 -8.09
N GLN A 47 7.64 -19.21 -7.09
CA GLN A 47 8.92 -19.94 -7.05
C GLN A 47 9.07 -20.91 -8.22
N GLN A 48 8.04 -21.71 -8.55
CA GLN A 48 8.07 -22.65 -9.65
C GLN A 48 8.21 -21.98 -11.02
N ARG A 49 7.53 -20.84 -11.19
CA ARG A 49 7.59 -20.03 -12.42
C ARG A 49 8.88 -19.22 -12.52
N GLY A 50 9.56 -18.97 -11.39
CA GLY A 50 10.71 -18.07 -11.32
C GLY A 50 10.37 -16.61 -11.60
N VAL A 51 9.09 -16.23 -11.51
CA VAL A 51 8.57 -14.90 -11.87
C VAL A 51 7.51 -14.45 -10.87
N TRP A 52 7.67 -13.24 -10.33
CA TRP A 52 6.67 -12.54 -9.54
C TRP A 52 6.01 -11.46 -10.40
N ARG A 53 4.70 -11.62 -10.66
CA ARG A 53 3.91 -10.67 -11.46
C ARG A 53 3.32 -9.62 -10.56
N VAL A 54 3.68 -8.36 -10.78
CA VAL A 54 3.25 -7.23 -9.97
C VAL A 54 2.47 -6.23 -10.81
N GLY A 55 1.26 -5.92 -10.38
CA GLY A 55 0.44 -4.87 -10.97
C GLY A 55 0.78 -3.51 -10.40
N LEU A 56 0.89 -2.51 -11.27
CA LEU A 56 1.00 -1.11 -10.90
C LEU A 56 0.41 -0.21 -12.00
N ASP A 57 0.04 1.01 -11.60
CA ASP A 57 -0.39 2.07 -12.54
C ASP A 57 0.75 3.08 -12.73
N PRO A 58 1.43 3.10 -13.90
CA PRO A 58 2.59 3.96 -14.11
C PRO A 58 2.23 5.43 -14.35
N SER A 59 1.32 5.99 -13.54
CA SER A 59 0.83 7.37 -13.65
C SER A 59 1.04 8.21 -12.40
N PHE A 60 1.74 7.69 -11.38
CA PHE A 60 1.93 8.36 -10.09
C PHE A 60 3.42 8.57 -9.74
N PRO A 61 4.12 9.54 -10.39
CA PRO A 61 5.51 9.84 -10.05
C PRO A 61 5.63 10.44 -8.64
N PRO A 62 6.73 10.14 -7.92
CA PRO A 62 7.89 9.36 -8.34
C PRO A 62 7.80 7.86 -7.98
N PHE A 63 6.62 7.38 -7.55
CA PHE A 63 6.42 5.96 -7.18
C PHE A 63 6.47 5.05 -8.40
N GLU A 64 5.66 5.37 -9.40
CA GLU A 64 5.60 4.64 -10.67
C GLU A 64 5.29 5.57 -11.83
N MET A 65 6.09 5.47 -12.89
CA MET A 65 5.96 6.23 -14.12
C MET A 65 6.60 5.46 -15.28
N LEU A 66 6.39 5.95 -16.49
CA LEU A 66 7.11 5.45 -17.66
C LEU A 66 8.37 6.30 -17.89
N ASP A 67 9.48 5.65 -18.17
CA ASP A 67 10.71 6.33 -18.61
C ASP A 67 10.59 6.80 -20.07
N GLY A 68 11.66 7.44 -20.59
CA GLY A 68 11.69 7.94 -21.97
C GLY A 68 11.57 6.85 -23.06
N ASN A 69 11.70 5.56 -22.69
CA ASN A 69 11.55 4.41 -23.57
C ASN A 69 10.21 3.69 -23.38
N GLY A 70 9.35 4.21 -22.49
CA GLY A 70 8.07 3.60 -22.15
C GLY A 70 8.17 2.43 -21.17
N ALA A 71 9.31 2.23 -20.50
CA ALA A 71 9.47 1.20 -19.48
C ALA A 71 9.07 1.73 -18.09
N PRO A 72 8.39 0.90 -17.25
CA PRO A 72 8.07 1.28 -15.89
C PRO A 72 9.33 1.56 -15.05
N THR A 73 9.32 2.68 -14.33
CA THR A 73 10.38 3.11 -13.42
C THR A 73 9.75 3.84 -12.22
N GLY A 74 10.46 3.94 -11.12
CA GLY A 74 9.98 4.62 -9.92
C GLY A 74 10.36 3.90 -8.64
N TYR A 75 9.99 4.49 -7.50
CA TYR A 75 10.26 3.93 -6.18
C TYR A 75 9.67 2.52 -6.03
N ASP A 76 8.42 2.32 -6.41
CA ASP A 76 7.71 1.05 -6.32
C ASP A 76 8.31 -0.01 -7.24
N VAL A 77 8.73 0.41 -8.45
CA VAL A 77 9.41 -0.48 -9.39
C VAL A 77 10.75 -0.97 -8.84
N ASP A 78 11.55 -0.07 -8.26
CA ASP A 78 12.81 -0.43 -7.62
C ASP A 78 12.60 -1.31 -6.38
N LEU A 79 11.57 -1.04 -5.58
CA LEU A 79 11.18 -1.89 -4.44
C LEU A 79 10.82 -3.31 -4.90
N VAL A 80 10.01 -3.43 -5.95
CA VAL A 80 9.61 -4.71 -6.55
C VAL A 80 10.82 -5.49 -7.03
N HIS A 81 11.73 -4.86 -7.78
CA HIS A 81 12.96 -5.51 -8.25
C HIS A 81 13.88 -5.95 -7.10
N THR A 82 13.96 -5.13 -6.06
CA THR A 82 14.75 -5.44 -4.86
C THR A 82 14.18 -6.65 -4.13
N LEU A 83 12.87 -6.70 -3.90
CA LEU A 83 12.19 -7.84 -3.27
C LEU A 83 12.35 -9.11 -4.11
N ALA A 84 12.09 -9.05 -5.42
CA ALA A 84 12.24 -10.20 -6.33
C ALA A 84 13.66 -10.76 -6.31
N THR A 85 14.67 -9.88 -6.26
CA THR A 85 16.09 -10.28 -6.14
C THR A 85 16.36 -11.04 -4.85
N THR A 86 15.78 -10.62 -3.71
CA THR A 86 15.96 -11.35 -2.42
C THR A 86 15.34 -12.74 -2.47
N TRP A 87 14.34 -12.96 -3.32
CA TRP A 87 13.65 -14.24 -3.49
C TRP A 87 14.26 -15.13 -4.57
N GLY A 88 15.24 -14.62 -5.32
CA GLY A 88 15.86 -15.34 -6.44
C GLY A 88 14.93 -15.52 -7.63
N VAL A 89 13.94 -14.64 -7.81
CA VAL A 89 12.99 -14.65 -8.93
C VAL A 89 13.09 -13.35 -9.73
N ARG A 90 12.56 -13.37 -10.95
CA ARG A 90 12.43 -12.16 -11.77
C ARG A 90 11.13 -11.44 -11.44
N ALA A 91 11.18 -10.12 -11.36
CA ALA A 91 9.97 -9.30 -11.34
C ALA A 91 9.41 -9.13 -12.76
N GLU A 92 8.09 -9.18 -12.88
CA GLU A 92 7.36 -8.85 -14.10
C GLU A 92 6.32 -7.79 -13.76
N ILE A 93 6.54 -6.57 -14.25
CA ILE A 93 5.62 -5.46 -14.06
C ILE A 93 4.49 -5.57 -15.08
N VAL A 94 3.26 -5.56 -14.60
CA VAL A 94 2.04 -5.55 -15.39
C VAL A 94 1.37 -4.20 -15.21
N ALA A 95 1.48 -3.34 -16.22
CA ALA A 95 0.85 -2.02 -16.21
C ALA A 95 -0.67 -2.16 -16.31
N VAL A 96 -1.38 -1.63 -15.33
CA VAL A 96 -2.85 -1.71 -15.19
C VAL A 96 -3.33 -0.40 -14.57
N GLY A 97 -4.43 0.17 -15.07
CA GLY A 97 -5.03 1.35 -14.42
C GLY A 97 -5.44 1.07 -12.98
N PHE A 98 -5.22 2.04 -12.10
CA PHE A 98 -5.32 1.91 -10.63
C PHE A 98 -6.63 1.24 -10.18
N ASP A 99 -7.77 1.68 -10.70
CA ASP A 99 -9.09 1.14 -10.34
C ASP A 99 -9.28 -0.33 -10.75
N SER A 100 -8.49 -0.82 -11.71
CA SER A 100 -8.55 -2.20 -12.21
C SER A 100 -7.58 -3.15 -11.49
N LEU A 101 -6.67 -2.64 -10.66
CA LEU A 101 -5.68 -3.43 -9.94
C LEU A 101 -6.32 -4.51 -9.04
N PRO A 102 -7.35 -4.18 -8.21
CA PRO A 102 -7.99 -5.18 -7.35
C PRO A 102 -8.61 -6.34 -8.11
N ASP A 103 -9.30 -6.07 -9.22
CA ASP A 103 -9.92 -7.10 -10.04
C ASP A 103 -8.87 -7.93 -10.79
N THR A 104 -7.78 -7.31 -11.24
CA THR A 104 -6.65 -7.99 -11.86
C THR A 104 -5.97 -8.96 -10.89
N LEU A 105 -5.87 -8.57 -9.60
CA LEU A 105 -5.38 -9.43 -8.54
C LEU A 105 -6.35 -10.58 -8.23
N LYS A 106 -7.65 -10.30 -8.08
CA LYS A 106 -8.69 -11.32 -7.83
C LYS A 106 -8.75 -12.37 -8.93
N THR A 107 -8.51 -11.98 -10.17
CA THR A 107 -8.51 -12.90 -11.33
C THR A 107 -7.21 -13.69 -11.50
N GLY A 108 -6.18 -13.42 -10.68
CA GLY A 108 -4.89 -14.12 -10.70
C GLY A 108 -4.01 -13.79 -11.90
N LYS A 109 -4.27 -12.70 -12.59
CA LYS A 109 -3.41 -12.19 -13.68
C LYS A 109 -2.10 -11.61 -13.12
N ILE A 110 -2.15 -11.06 -11.91
CA ILE A 110 -1.01 -10.60 -11.11
C ILE A 110 -0.98 -11.34 -9.77
N ASP A 111 0.17 -11.37 -9.12
CA ASP A 111 0.39 -12.03 -7.84
C ASP A 111 0.33 -11.06 -6.67
N SER A 112 0.60 -9.76 -6.93
CA SER A 112 0.54 -8.68 -5.95
C SER A 112 0.30 -7.34 -6.64
N ILE A 113 -0.16 -6.34 -5.86
CA ILE A 113 -0.18 -4.93 -6.25
C ILE A 113 0.90 -4.22 -5.46
N VAL A 114 1.74 -3.44 -6.15
CA VAL A 114 2.67 -2.45 -5.58
C VAL A 114 2.54 -1.19 -6.42
N SER A 115 1.78 -0.21 -5.95
CA SER A 115 1.36 0.97 -6.73
C SER A 115 0.93 2.11 -5.82
N ALA A 116 1.82 2.54 -4.90
CA ALA A 116 1.47 3.53 -3.87
C ALA A 116 0.09 3.26 -3.25
N TYR A 117 -0.25 1.97 -3.10
CA TYR A 117 -1.61 1.55 -2.76
C TYR A 117 -1.90 1.83 -1.30
N PRO A 118 -2.87 2.71 -0.96
CA PRO A 118 -3.17 3.04 0.41
C PRO A 118 -3.84 1.84 1.11
N TYR A 119 -3.48 1.62 2.38
CA TYR A 119 -4.17 0.64 3.21
C TYR A 119 -5.65 1.02 3.38
N ASP A 120 -6.53 0.06 3.14
CA ASP A 120 -7.97 0.21 3.35
C ASP A 120 -8.50 -0.97 4.16
N GLU A 121 -8.91 -0.70 5.40
CA GLU A 121 -9.46 -1.72 6.31
C GLU A 121 -10.69 -2.42 5.73
N ARG A 122 -11.49 -1.73 4.93
CA ARG A 122 -12.71 -2.29 4.30
C ARG A 122 -12.41 -3.42 3.32
N LEU A 123 -11.17 -3.50 2.81
CA LEU A 123 -10.73 -4.50 1.84
C LEU A 123 -10.04 -5.71 2.48
N THR A 124 -9.97 -5.80 3.81
CA THR A 124 -9.25 -6.89 4.52
C THR A 124 -9.92 -8.25 4.40
N GLU A 125 -11.21 -8.29 4.07
CA GLU A 125 -11.92 -9.54 3.76
C GLU A 125 -11.55 -10.10 2.37
N ASP A 126 -11.18 -9.22 1.44
CA ASP A 126 -10.85 -9.57 0.06
C ASP A 126 -9.34 -9.78 -0.17
N PHE A 127 -8.50 -9.07 0.58
CA PHE A 127 -7.06 -9.00 0.36
C PHE A 127 -6.27 -9.11 1.65
N ARG A 128 -4.97 -9.41 1.50
CA ARG A 128 -3.96 -9.25 2.53
C ARG A 128 -3.06 -8.08 2.21
N PHE A 129 -2.59 -7.45 3.26
CA PHE A 129 -1.73 -6.29 3.20
C PHE A 129 -0.39 -6.57 3.88
N SER A 130 0.67 -5.97 3.37
CA SER A 130 1.96 -5.94 4.05
C SER A 130 1.96 -4.95 5.21
N ALA A 131 3.06 -4.93 6.00
CA ALA A 131 3.43 -3.73 6.72
C ALA A 131 3.64 -2.56 5.73
N PRO A 132 3.42 -1.30 6.16
CA PRO A 132 3.68 -0.14 5.32
C PRO A 132 5.14 -0.08 4.87
N TYR A 133 5.35 0.23 3.59
CA TYR A 133 6.68 0.52 3.06
C TYR A 133 6.94 2.01 2.86
N PHE A 134 5.88 2.82 2.86
CA PHE A 134 5.92 4.28 2.82
C PHE A 134 4.71 4.83 3.57
N ASP A 135 4.82 6.04 4.14
CA ASP A 135 3.69 6.77 4.73
C ASP A 135 3.54 8.11 4.01
N ALA A 136 2.48 8.23 3.20
CA ALA A 136 2.15 9.44 2.46
C ALA A 136 1.36 10.47 3.28
N GLY A 137 1.15 10.19 4.56
CA GLY A 137 0.27 10.98 5.43
C GLY A 137 0.64 12.45 5.58
N LEU A 138 -0.27 13.20 6.18
CA LEU A 138 -0.14 14.64 6.36
C LEU A 138 0.96 14.98 7.37
N ARG A 139 1.83 15.92 7.00
CA ARG A 139 2.94 16.42 7.82
C ARG A 139 2.80 17.91 8.12
N ILE A 140 3.34 18.32 9.25
CA ILE A 140 3.70 19.71 9.47
C ILE A 140 5.09 19.90 8.87
N ALA A 141 5.24 20.80 7.92
CA ALA A 141 6.53 21.17 7.39
C ALA A 141 6.87 22.62 7.74
N VAL A 142 8.14 22.85 8.03
CA VAL A 142 8.67 24.16 8.42
C VAL A 142 10.03 24.40 7.75
N PRO A 143 10.49 25.65 7.65
CA PRO A 143 11.87 25.93 7.25
C PRO A 143 12.87 25.19 8.16
N ALA A 144 13.99 24.74 7.62
CA ALA A 144 14.99 23.95 8.35
C ALA A 144 15.47 24.62 9.65
N GLY A 145 15.58 25.95 9.68
CA GLY A 145 15.96 26.74 10.85
C GLY A 145 14.83 27.12 11.83
N SER A 146 13.59 26.64 11.61
CA SER A 146 12.44 26.97 12.47
C SER A 146 12.60 26.41 13.87
N SER A 147 12.06 27.12 14.86
CA SER A 147 11.97 26.68 16.27
C SER A 147 10.79 25.76 16.55
N ILE A 148 9.84 25.62 15.63
CA ILE A 148 8.67 24.74 15.77
C ILE A 148 9.14 23.29 15.75
N ARG A 149 8.78 22.51 16.78
CA ARG A 149 9.18 21.09 16.95
C ARG A 149 8.00 20.16 17.08
N THR A 150 6.84 20.64 17.52
CA THR A 150 5.65 19.85 17.84
C THR A 150 4.40 20.50 17.27
N LEU A 151 3.30 19.75 17.22
CA LEU A 151 1.98 20.25 16.85
C LEU A 151 1.56 21.42 17.76
N THR A 152 1.85 21.36 19.05
CA THR A 152 1.46 22.40 20.02
C THR A 152 2.16 23.72 19.78
N ASP A 153 3.34 23.73 19.17
CA ASP A 153 4.08 24.96 18.81
C ASP A 153 3.40 25.76 17.68
N LEU A 154 2.39 25.19 17.05
CA LEU A 154 1.56 25.93 16.07
C LEU A 154 0.61 26.92 16.71
N THR A 155 0.39 26.87 18.03
CA THR A 155 -0.45 27.84 18.76
C THR A 155 0.10 29.27 18.58
N GLY A 156 -0.75 30.17 18.11
CA GLY A 156 -0.38 31.56 17.81
C GLY A 156 0.38 31.72 16.48
N ARG A 157 0.62 30.66 15.72
CA ARG A 157 1.36 30.70 14.45
C ARG A 157 0.42 30.82 13.26
N ARG A 158 0.97 31.35 12.17
CA ARG A 158 0.32 31.38 10.84
C ARG A 158 0.73 30.11 10.10
N VAL A 159 -0.27 29.29 9.80
CA VAL A 159 -0.09 27.98 9.16
C VAL A 159 -0.72 28.00 7.77
N GLY A 160 0.05 27.66 6.77
CA GLY A 160 -0.42 27.60 5.38
C GLY A 160 -0.97 26.22 5.04
N VAL A 161 -1.97 26.19 4.16
CA VAL A 161 -2.54 24.99 3.56
C VAL A 161 -2.89 25.27 2.11
N GLU A 162 -2.88 24.25 1.28
CA GLU A 162 -3.48 24.32 -0.03
C GLU A 162 -5.00 24.21 0.10
N TRP A 163 -5.74 25.11 -0.54
CA TRP A 163 -7.19 25.17 -0.48
C TRP A 163 -7.84 23.85 -0.91
N GLY A 164 -8.75 23.32 -0.09
CA GLY A 164 -9.49 22.09 -0.37
C GLY A 164 -8.68 20.80 -0.22
N SER A 165 -7.40 20.89 0.17
CA SER A 165 -6.55 19.72 0.43
C SER A 165 -6.93 19.02 1.75
N VAL A 166 -6.37 17.83 1.98
CA VAL A 166 -6.43 17.15 3.29
C VAL A 166 -5.85 18.06 4.38
N GLY A 167 -4.77 18.80 4.07
CA GLY A 167 -4.18 19.78 4.98
C GLY A 167 -5.14 20.86 5.41
N ASP A 168 -5.93 21.41 4.48
CA ASP A 168 -6.97 22.41 4.80
C ASP A 168 -8.08 21.81 5.68
N MET A 169 -8.56 20.62 5.33
CA MET A 169 -9.58 19.93 6.11
C MET A 169 -9.12 19.66 7.57
N ILE A 170 -7.92 19.13 7.74
CA ILE A 170 -7.34 18.84 9.06
C ILE A 170 -7.04 20.13 9.81
N GLY A 171 -6.47 21.13 9.16
CA GLY A 171 -6.20 22.44 9.76
C GLY A 171 -7.47 23.09 10.32
N ARG A 172 -8.57 23.08 9.57
CA ARG A 172 -9.88 23.56 10.05
C ARG A 172 -10.44 22.71 11.19
N ARG A 173 -10.20 21.39 11.19
CA ARG A 173 -10.57 20.51 12.31
C ARG A 173 -9.84 20.93 13.57
N LEU A 174 -8.50 21.05 13.51
CA LEU A 174 -7.66 21.46 14.64
C LEU A 174 -8.07 22.84 15.21
N GLN A 175 -8.43 23.81 14.36
CA GLN A 175 -8.97 25.09 14.82
C GLN A 175 -10.28 24.92 15.59
N ARG A 176 -11.21 24.08 15.09
CA ARG A 176 -12.48 23.82 15.80
C ARG A 176 -12.28 23.08 17.14
N GLU A 177 -11.22 22.30 17.24
CA GLU A 177 -10.80 21.62 18.48
C GLU A 177 -10.07 22.53 19.47
N GLY A 178 -9.93 23.81 19.14
CA GLY A 178 -9.38 24.83 20.04
C GLY A 178 -7.90 25.15 19.83
N MET A 179 -7.27 24.65 18.76
CA MET A 179 -5.90 25.03 18.43
C MET A 179 -5.86 26.48 17.97
N GLY A 180 -5.17 27.34 18.72
CA GLY A 180 -5.10 28.77 18.51
C GLY A 180 -4.16 29.19 17.36
N MET A 181 -4.12 28.47 16.23
CA MET A 181 -3.36 28.85 15.04
C MET A 181 -4.21 29.64 14.05
N THR A 182 -3.54 30.45 13.21
CA THR A 182 -4.19 31.14 12.08
C THR A 182 -3.97 30.35 10.81
N LEU A 183 -5.03 29.83 10.20
CA LEU A 183 -4.95 29.09 8.96
C LEU A 183 -5.01 30.02 7.76
N ASN A 184 -4.07 29.87 6.84
CA ASN A 184 -3.95 30.70 5.62
C ASN A 184 -4.03 29.76 4.40
N PRO A 185 -5.14 29.73 3.67
CA PRO A 185 -5.26 28.92 2.46
C PRO A 185 -4.60 29.62 1.26
N PHE A 186 -3.95 28.81 0.42
CA PHE A 186 -3.34 29.20 -0.86
C PHE A 186 -3.94 28.38 -1.99
N GLU A 187 -3.92 28.88 -3.20
CA GLU A 187 -4.53 28.18 -4.34
C GLU A 187 -3.59 27.13 -4.94
N THR A 188 -2.27 27.34 -4.81
CA THR A 188 -1.27 26.46 -5.41
C THR A 188 -0.14 26.09 -4.41
N PRO A 189 0.50 24.91 -4.58
CA PRO A 189 1.68 24.55 -3.80
C PRO A 189 2.84 25.56 -3.93
N ASP A 190 3.02 26.17 -5.10
CA ASP A 190 4.09 27.14 -5.32
C ASP A 190 3.88 28.43 -4.52
N GLU A 191 2.63 28.93 -4.45
CA GLU A 191 2.28 30.08 -3.59
C GLU A 191 2.51 29.74 -2.12
N LEU A 192 2.13 28.54 -1.70
CA LEU A 192 2.30 28.04 -0.33
C LEU A 192 3.79 28.03 0.06
N ILE A 193 4.64 27.50 -0.80
CA ILE A 193 6.10 27.43 -0.59
C ILE A 193 6.71 28.83 -0.58
N THR A 194 6.31 29.71 -1.52
CA THR A 194 6.77 31.11 -1.57
C THR A 194 6.39 31.85 -0.28
N ALA A 195 5.14 31.66 0.19
CA ALA A 195 4.67 32.28 1.43
C ALA A 195 5.47 31.81 2.67
N LEU A 196 5.92 30.56 2.67
CA LEU A 196 6.70 29.98 3.76
C LEU A 196 8.18 30.40 3.74
N LEU A 197 8.84 30.28 2.59
CA LEU A 197 10.30 30.42 2.49
C LEU A 197 10.76 31.84 2.15
N ASP A 198 10.07 32.49 1.20
CA ASP A 198 10.53 33.76 0.64
C ASP A 198 9.90 34.95 1.35
N THR A 199 8.57 35.03 1.37
CA THR A 199 7.86 36.19 1.94
C THR A 199 7.63 36.08 3.45
N ARG A 200 7.78 34.87 4.03
CA ARG A 200 7.58 34.58 5.45
C ARG A 200 6.21 35.04 5.98
N GLN A 201 5.20 34.96 5.14
CA GLN A 201 3.82 35.25 5.51
C GLN A 201 3.25 34.22 6.47
N ILE A 202 3.77 32.98 6.41
CA ILE A 202 3.42 31.85 7.25
C ILE A 202 4.69 31.25 7.87
N GLU A 203 4.52 30.45 8.92
CA GLU A 203 5.62 29.89 9.72
C GLU A 203 5.72 28.37 9.63
N ALA A 204 4.62 27.73 9.20
CA ALA A 204 4.50 26.29 8.95
C ALA A 204 3.49 26.03 7.85
N ILE A 205 3.53 24.84 7.27
CA ILE A 205 2.54 24.34 6.32
C ILE A 205 2.06 22.93 6.74
N LEU A 206 0.79 22.63 6.42
CA LEU A 206 0.28 21.26 6.47
C LEU A 206 0.28 20.73 5.04
N VAL A 207 1.10 19.73 4.80
CA VAL A 207 1.37 19.19 3.46
C VAL A 207 1.50 17.66 3.53
N ASP A 208 1.12 16.96 2.48
CA ASP A 208 1.37 15.52 2.40
C ASP A 208 2.87 15.21 2.34
N ASN A 209 3.25 14.01 2.80
CA ASN A 209 4.65 13.62 2.89
C ASN A 209 5.32 13.47 1.51
N VAL A 210 4.55 13.15 0.45
CA VAL A 210 5.09 13.01 -0.91
C VAL A 210 5.55 14.37 -1.42
N SER A 211 4.67 15.37 -1.35
CA SER A 211 4.96 16.76 -1.74
C SER A 211 6.11 17.36 -0.92
N LEU A 212 6.14 17.11 0.40
CA LEU A 212 7.26 17.53 1.23
C LEU A 212 8.58 16.92 0.78
N ARG A 213 8.60 15.61 0.50
CA ARG A 213 9.81 14.92 0.06
C ARG A 213 10.27 15.39 -1.32
N GLN A 214 9.34 15.64 -2.24
CA GLN A 214 9.65 16.22 -3.55
C GLN A 214 10.26 17.63 -3.41
N ALA A 215 9.71 18.47 -2.55
CA ALA A 215 10.25 19.80 -2.26
C ALA A 215 11.68 19.72 -1.67
N GLN A 216 11.91 18.77 -0.75
CA GLN A 216 13.24 18.51 -0.19
C GLN A 216 14.23 18.02 -1.27
N ALA A 217 13.79 17.13 -2.17
CA ALA A 217 14.58 16.64 -3.29
C ALA A 217 14.96 17.76 -4.26
N ALA A 218 14.08 18.75 -4.45
CA ALA A 218 14.36 19.97 -5.22
C ALA A 218 15.31 20.96 -4.49
N GLY A 219 15.80 20.60 -3.30
CA GLY A 219 16.73 21.40 -2.51
C GLY A 219 16.11 22.49 -1.65
N LEU A 220 14.78 22.50 -1.50
CA LEU A 220 14.11 23.45 -0.61
C LEU A 220 14.44 23.15 0.86
N PRO A 221 14.82 24.16 1.67
CA PRO A 221 15.28 23.98 3.04
C PRO A 221 14.12 23.74 4.00
N LEU A 222 13.40 22.64 3.81
CA LEU A 222 12.24 22.23 4.59
C LEU A 222 12.58 21.00 5.45
N ARG A 223 11.92 20.90 6.61
CA ARG A 223 11.90 19.69 7.40
C ARG A 223 10.50 19.37 7.91
N ALA A 224 10.23 18.10 8.11
CA ALA A 224 9.05 17.66 8.84
C ALA A 224 9.17 17.97 10.33
N VAL A 225 8.03 18.15 10.98
CA VAL A 225 7.89 18.31 12.41
C VAL A 225 7.08 17.14 12.93
N ASP A 226 7.61 16.46 13.95
CA ASP A 226 6.91 15.39 14.68
C ASP A 226 6.45 14.19 13.81
N ALA A 227 5.62 13.32 14.41
CA ALA A 227 4.93 12.25 13.68
C ALA A 227 3.90 12.84 12.69
N PRO A 228 3.43 12.05 11.70
CA PRO A 228 2.37 12.50 10.83
C PRO A 228 1.11 12.88 11.62
N LEU A 229 0.43 13.96 11.21
CA LEU A 229 -0.87 14.34 11.76
C LEU A 229 -1.96 13.34 11.38
N GLU A 230 -1.80 12.73 10.24
CA GLU A 230 -2.65 11.66 9.71
C GLU A 230 -1.76 10.73 8.91
N SER A 231 -1.89 9.42 9.14
CA SER A 231 -1.12 8.40 8.43
C SER A 231 -1.89 7.90 7.23
N VAL A 232 -1.23 7.82 6.08
CA VAL A 232 -1.73 7.19 4.85
C VAL A 232 -0.69 6.17 4.41
N PRO A 233 -0.72 4.97 5.03
CA PRO A 233 0.30 3.95 4.78
C PRO A 233 0.11 3.33 3.40
N TYR A 234 1.16 3.30 2.58
CA TYR A 234 1.23 2.54 1.34
C TYR A 234 1.73 1.14 1.62
N VAL A 235 1.03 0.16 1.06
CA VAL A 235 1.19 -1.27 1.36
C VAL A 235 1.23 -2.12 0.08
N ILE A 236 1.84 -3.29 0.18
CA ILE A 236 1.76 -4.32 -0.86
C ILE A 236 0.46 -5.10 -0.64
N VAL A 237 -0.36 -5.21 -1.70
CA VAL A 237 -1.63 -5.94 -1.66
C VAL A 237 -1.44 -7.33 -2.27
N MET A 238 -1.98 -8.34 -1.61
CA MET A 238 -1.85 -9.75 -1.98
C MET A 238 -3.22 -10.44 -1.93
N PRO A 239 -3.42 -11.55 -2.64
CA PRO A 239 -4.65 -12.32 -2.54
C PRO A 239 -4.96 -12.71 -1.09
N HIS A 240 -6.24 -12.68 -0.70
CA HIS A 240 -6.66 -12.94 0.70
C HIS A 240 -6.05 -14.21 1.30
N ARG A 241 -5.84 -15.27 0.50
CA ARG A 241 -5.31 -16.55 0.97
C ARG A 241 -3.79 -16.69 0.85
N ALA A 242 -3.09 -15.67 0.36
CA ALA A 242 -1.64 -15.70 0.12
C ALA A 242 -0.82 -15.53 1.41
N ASN A 243 -1.06 -16.41 2.41
CA ASN A 243 -0.43 -16.31 3.73
C ASN A 243 1.10 -16.47 3.66
N GLU A 244 1.58 -17.39 2.81
CA GLU A 244 3.01 -17.63 2.69
C GLU A 244 3.69 -16.47 1.96
N LEU A 245 3.10 -15.96 0.88
CA LEU A 245 3.60 -14.76 0.21
C LEU A 245 3.63 -13.56 1.17
N GLN A 246 2.60 -13.39 2.01
CA GLN A 246 2.59 -12.32 3.02
C GLN A 246 3.76 -12.43 4.00
N LYS A 247 4.09 -13.64 4.47
CA LYS A 247 5.26 -13.86 5.35
C LYS A 247 6.58 -13.53 4.65
N GLN A 248 6.72 -13.94 3.39
CA GLN A 248 7.92 -13.63 2.59
C GLN A 248 8.07 -12.12 2.37
N VAL A 249 6.99 -11.44 2.02
CA VAL A 249 6.96 -9.97 1.90
C VAL A 249 7.34 -9.32 3.23
N ALA A 250 6.70 -9.73 4.34
CA ALA A 250 6.95 -9.15 5.67
C ALA A 250 8.41 -9.31 6.10
N GLY A 251 8.96 -10.53 5.99
CA GLY A 251 10.37 -10.78 6.33
C GLY A 251 11.34 -10.02 5.45
N SER A 252 11.02 -9.88 4.16
CA SER A 252 11.87 -9.14 3.23
C SER A 252 11.82 -7.63 3.48
N LEU A 253 10.65 -7.05 3.71
CA LEU A 253 10.51 -5.62 4.05
C LEU A 253 11.27 -5.30 5.34
N GLN A 254 11.15 -6.14 6.37
CA GLN A 254 11.91 -5.99 7.61
C GLN A 254 13.42 -6.02 7.35
N LEU A 255 13.91 -6.99 6.58
CA LEU A 255 15.32 -7.10 6.22
C LEU A 255 15.82 -5.86 5.46
N LEU A 256 15.04 -5.36 4.50
CA LEU A 256 15.37 -4.15 3.74
C LEU A 256 15.40 -2.90 4.65
N GLN A 257 14.48 -2.82 5.61
CA GLN A 257 14.44 -1.76 6.62
C GLN A 257 15.70 -1.79 7.50
N GLU A 258 16.03 -2.96 8.08
CA GLU A 258 17.20 -3.15 8.94
C GLU A 258 18.53 -2.85 8.23
N ARG A 259 18.61 -3.16 6.93
CA ARG A 259 19.79 -2.89 6.10
C ARG A 259 19.82 -1.47 5.53
N GLY A 260 18.85 -0.63 5.82
CA GLY A 260 18.77 0.73 5.31
C GLY A 260 18.47 0.84 3.81
N VAL A 261 18.06 -0.26 3.16
CA VAL A 261 17.78 -0.28 1.72
C VAL A 261 16.55 0.55 1.39
N LEU A 262 15.48 0.48 2.22
CA LEU A 262 14.29 1.32 2.01
C LEU A 262 14.66 2.80 2.10
N ALA A 263 15.46 3.20 3.09
CA ALA A 263 15.95 4.57 3.21
C ALA A 263 16.79 5.01 2.00
N SER A 264 17.57 4.10 1.42
CA SER A 264 18.36 4.36 0.21
C SER A 264 17.47 4.55 -1.03
N LEU A 265 16.41 3.75 -1.16
CA LEU A 265 15.40 3.91 -2.22
C LEU A 265 14.65 5.24 -2.06
N GLU A 266 14.23 5.57 -0.84
CA GLU A 266 13.64 6.88 -0.56
C GLU A 266 14.58 8.03 -0.93
N ALA A 267 15.86 7.95 -0.52
CA ALA A 267 16.85 8.97 -0.84
C ALA A 267 17.07 9.13 -2.36
N ARG A 268 16.99 8.02 -3.10
CA ARG A 268 17.12 8.04 -4.56
C ARG A 268 15.97 8.76 -5.24
N TRP A 269 14.75 8.50 -4.81
CA TRP A 269 13.52 8.97 -5.49
C TRP A 269 12.97 10.27 -4.91
N PHE A 270 13.22 10.54 -3.62
CA PHE A 270 12.71 11.71 -2.90
C PHE A 270 13.83 12.58 -2.31
N GLY A 271 15.09 12.34 -2.69
CA GLY A 271 16.24 13.05 -2.11
C GLY A 271 16.61 12.54 -0.70
N ALA A 272 17.87 12.76 -0.31
CA ALA A 272 18.36 12.35 0.99
C ALA A 272 17.59 13.06 2.11
N GLN A 273 17.13 12.30 3.12
CA GLN A 273 16.66 12.89 4.37
C GLN A 273 17.84 13.63 5.02
N THR A 274 17.65 14.87 5.39
CA THR A 274 18.59 15.56 6.27
C THR A 274 18.51 14.86 7.63
N THR A 275 19.38 13.87 7.82
CA THR A 275 19.52 13.07 9.06
C THR A 275 20.08 13.94 10.16
N LYS A 276 19.28 14.82 10.78
CA LYS A 276 19.66 15.54 11.99
C LYS A 276 18.77 15.25 13.20
N ASP A 277 17.75 14.39 13.06
CA ASP A 277 16.77 14.12 14.12
C ASP A 277 16.77 12.66 14.65
N ARG A 278 17.89 11.90 14.49
CA ARG A 278 17.99 10.54 15.09
C ARG A 278 18.98 10.41 16.25
N THR A 279 19.47 11.51 16.78
CA THR A 279 20.33 11.47 17.99
C THR A 279 20.01 12.66 18.88
N GLU A 280 19.03 12.46 19.77
CA GLU A 280 19.02 12.93 21.17
C GLU A 280 17.83 12.30 21.88
#